data_8b969bfe9026044a4e532f736db5637b
#
_entry.id   8b969bfe9026044a4e532f736db5637b
#
_cell.length_a   1.000
_cell.length_b   1.000
_cell.length_c   1.000
_cell.angle_alpha   90.00
_cell.angle_beta   90.00
_cell.angle_gamma   90.00
#
_symmetry.space_group_name_H-M   'P 1'
#
loop_
_entity.id
_entity.type
_entity.pdbx_description
1 polymer ?
#
loop_
_entity_poly.entity_id
_entity_poly.type
_entity_poly.pdbx_seq_one_letter_code
_entity_poly.pdbx_strand_id
1 'polypeptide(L)'
;VGGTCGNVLSILAYLGWEAFPIARMNSDPASQRVKADMQRWGVRLDFAACTPATHTPIIIQEIRRGRDGLPVHRFSWSCRRCGHWLPGFKPVVAKSVEWILPKLDGASVFFMDRLSRAALNMSAASADGGALVVFEPSVRSDGRLLTEALRIAHVVKYAEQRFPELAGVMAKGAATLLEIQTLGATGLRFRHKLGARPSTWQHLPAIAVPALADTCGAGDWCTAGFLAMAAKRGVEGFQMAGVEALGVALRYGQTLASWSCGFEGARGGMYAVERSVFNAQIKSLSSGRRRAQSFEHRPRPRIPTAAVPCPACPL
;
A
#
# COMPACT_ATOMS: atom_id res chain seq x y z
N VAL A 1 -0.16 -11.24 7.38
CA VAL A 1 0.07 -9.85 7.73
C VAL A 1 -0.32 -8.98 6.54
N GLY A 2 -0.99 -7.85 6.78
CA GLY A 2 -1.57 -7.04 5.71
C GLY A 2 -1.88 -5.61 6.16
N GLY A 3 -2.79 -4.96 5.41
CA GLY A 3 -3.11 -3.54 5.51
C GLY A 3 -2.30 -2.75 4.47
N THR A 4 -2.94 -1.77 3.82
CA THR A 4 -2.35 -1.03 2.69
C THR A 4 -0.97 -0.46 3.03
N CYS A 5 -0.84 0.33 4.09
CA CYS A 5 0.44 0.88 4.51
C CYS A 5 1.49 -0.21 4.81
N GLY A 6 1.11 -1.24 5.58
CA GLY A 6 2.02 -2.34 5.92
C GLY A 6 2.49 -3.14 4.69
N ASN A 7 1.62 -3.34 3.70
CA ASN A 7 1.98 -3.99 2.45
C ASN A 7 2.93 -3.12 1.62
N VAL A 8 2.59 -1.84 1.41
CA VAL A 8 3.44 -0.90 0.65
C VAL A 8 4.84 -0.80 1.24
N LEU A 9 4.96 -0.63 2.56
CA LEU A 9 6.25 -0.57 3.25
C LEU A 9 7.07 -1.86 3.09
N SER A 10 6.43 -3.03 3.29
CA SER A 10 7.13 -4.32 3.13
C SER A 10 7.57 -4.57 1.69
N ILE A 11 6.76 -4.16 0.71
CA ILE A 11 7.11 -4.27 -0.71
C ILE A 11 8.25 -3.30 -1.07
N LEU A 12 8.21 -2.06 -0.58
CA LEU A 12 9.29 -1.09 -0.78
C LEU A 12 10.61 -1.59 -0.18
N ALA A 13 10.58 -2.13 1.05
CA ALA A 13 11.76 -2.75 1.67
C ALA A 13 12.26 -3.94 0.84
N TYR A 14 11.35 -4.80 0.35
CA TYR A 14 11.68 -5.86 -0.60
C TYR A 14 12.28 -5.33 -1.89
N LEU A 15 11.93 -4.13 -2.36
CA LEU A 15 12.52 -3.46 -3.53
C LEU A 15 13.81 -2.70 -3.21
N GLY A 16 14.30 -2.74 -1.98
CA GLY A 16 15.57 -2.16 -1.55
C GLY A 16 15.50 -0.75 -0.95
N TRP A 17 14.31 -0.34 -0.49
CA TRP A 17 14.12 0.91 0.23
C TRP A 17 14.26 0.71 1.74
N GLU A 18 14.71 1.74 2.45
CA GLU A 18 14.52 1.83 3.88
C GLU A 18 13.07 2.23 4.16
N ALA A 19 12.35 1.41 4.91
CA ALA A 19 10.94 1.59 5.20
C ALA A 19 10.66 1.56 6.71
N PHE A 20 9.95 2.58 7.20
CA PHE A 20 9.69 2.79 8.63
C PHE A 20 8.19 2.95 8.88
N PRO A 21 7.50 1.96 9.47
CA PRO A 21 6.10 2.11 9.86
C PRO A 21 5.97 3.01 11.09
N ILE A 22 5.11 4.01 11.01
CA ILE A 22 4.69 4.81 12.15
C ILE A 22 3.38 4.21 12.64
N ALA A 23 3.44 3.43 13.71
CA ALA A 23 2.30 2.65 14.19
C ALA A 23 2.34 2.44 15.71
N ARG A 24 1.17 2.15 16.28
CA ARG A 24 1.05 1.66 17.65
C ARG A 24 1.00 0.14 17.62
N MET A 25 1.90 -0.47 18.32
CA MET A 25 1.94 -1.93 18.51
C MET A 25 2.00 -2.26 20.00
N ASN A 26 1.73 -3.50 20.34
CA ASN A 26 1.94 -4.01 21.70
C ASN A 26 2.80 -5.29 21.67
N SER A 27 2.68 -6.12 22.69
CA SER A 27 3.37 -7.40 22.80
C SER A 27 2.45 -8.61 22.57
N ASP A 28 1.20 -8.40 22.09
CA ASP A 28 0.30 -9.51 21.80
C ASP A 28 0.81 -10.40 20.64
N PRO A 29 0.32 -11.64 20.52
CA PRO A 29 0.79 -12.58 19.47
C PRO A 29 0.61 -12.02 18.06
N ALA A 30 -0.43 -11.20 17.81
CA ALA A 30 -0.65 -10.57 16.52
C ALA A 30 0.43 -9.52 16.22
N SER A 31 0.79 -8.68 17.21
CA SER A 31 1.90 -7.73 17.11
C SER A 31 3.23 -8.43 16.84
N GLN A 32 3.52 -9.49 17.60
CA GLN A 32 4.77 -10.25 17.42
C GLN A 32 4.87 -10.80 15.99
N ARG A 33 3.77 -11.34 15.46
CA ARG A 33 3.72 -11.83 14.08
C ARG A 33 3.93 -10.73 13.05
N VAL A 34 3.31 -9.55 13.25
CA VAL A 34 3.50 -8.39 12.37
C VAL A 34 4.94 -7.93 12.38
N LYS A 35 5.53 -7.77 13.57
CA LYS A 35 6.93 -7.35 13.73
C LYS A 35 7.90 -8.31 13.05
N ALA A 36 7.77 -9.61 13.35
CA ALA A 36 8.62 -10.64 12.76
C ALA A 36 8.52 -10.69 11.23
N ASP A 37 7.31 -10.54 10.69
CA ASP A 37 7.09 -10.53 9.25
C ASP A 37 7.68 -9.28 8.59
N MET A 38 7.51 -8.11 9.18
CA MET A 38 8.09 -6.86 8.66
C MET A 38 9.62 -6.90 8.69
N GLN A 39 10.21 -7.33 9.82
CA GLN A 39 11.66 -7.47 9.97
C GLN A 39 12.25 -8.48 8.99
N ARG A 40 11.55 -9.58 8.71
CA ARG A 40 11.95 -10.55 7.68
C ARG A 40 12.21 -9.88 6.32
N TRP A 41 11.45 -8.85 5.99
CA TRP A 41 11.55 -8.12 4.72
C TRP A 41 12.41 -6.85 4.79
N GLY A 42 13.11 -6.63 5.90
CA GLY A 42 14.01 -5.49 6.07
C GLY A 42 13.31 -4.20 6.49
N VAL A 43 12.04 -4.26 6.89
CA VAL A 43 11.34 -3.07 7.42
C VAL A 43 11.88 -2.73 8.81
N ARG A 44 12.24 -1.49 9.02
CA ARG A 44 12.77 -0.96 10.28
C ARG A 44 11.63 -0.51 11.20
N LEU A 45 11.62 -1.00 12.43
CA LEU A 45 10.52 -0.77 13.38
C LEU A 45 10.78 0.39 14.36
N ASP A 46 11.73 1.25 14.07
CA ASP A 46 12.18 2.35 14.94
C ASP A 46 11.04 3.28 15.39
N PHE A 47 10.02 3.47 14.53
CA PHE A 47 8.86 4.31 14.84
C PHE A 47 7.58 3.52 15.18
N ALA A 48 7.70 2.21 15.37
CA ALA A 48 6.60 1.36 15.81
C ALA A 48 6.55 1.32 17.34
N ALA A 49 5.85 2.29 17.94
CA ALA A 49 5.78 2.44 19.39
C ALA A 49 5.07 1.26 20.06
N CYS A 50 5.71 0.68 21.09
CA CYS A 50 5.05 -0.30 21.94
C CYS A 50 4.15 0.42 22.94
N THR A 51 2.84 0.15 22.88
CA THR A 51 1.83 0.77 23.74
C THR A 51 0.95 -0.33 24.35
N PRO A 52 1.12 -0.67 25.64
CA PRO A 52 0.40 -1.79 26.27
C PRO A 52 -1.13 -1.71 26.16
N ALA A 53 -1.68 -0.49 26.19
CA ALA A 53 -3.13 -0.25 26.12
C ALA A 53 -3.73 -0.38 24.70
N THR A 54 -2.99 -0.92 23.72
CA THR A 54 -3.49 -1.12 22.36
C THR A 54 -3.39 -2.57 21.94
N HIS A 55 -4.26 -2.97 21.03
CA HIS A 55 -4.19 -4.27 20.37
C HIS A 55 -3.89 -4.07 18.88
N THR A 56 -3.18 -5.01 18.30
CA THR A 56 -2.97 -5.04 16.86
C THR A 56 -4.29 -5.22 16.12
N PRO A 57 -4.61 -4.40 15.11
CA PRO A 57 -5.81 -4.57 14.32
C PRO A 57 -5.85 -5.96 13.66
N ILE A 58 -7.01 -6.61 13.76
CA ILE A 58 -7.24 -7.92 13.16
C ILE A 58 -8.42 -7.82 12.20
N ILE A 59 -8.21 -8.24 10.96
CA ILE A 59 -9.24 -8.33 9.93
C ILE A 59 -9.22 -9.74 9.37
N ILE A 60 -10.37 -10.38 9.31
CA ILE A 60 -10.53 -11.68 8.66
C ILE A 60 -10.86 -11.43 7.19
N GLN A 61 -10.02 -11.96 6.31
CA GLN A 61 -10.27 -11.96 4.87
C GLN A 61 -10.62 -13.36 4.40
N GLU A 62 -11.73 -13.47 3.71
CA GLU A 62 -12.13 -14.67 2.97
C GLU A 62 -12.00 -14.44 1.49
N ILE A 63 -11.41 -15.39 0.82
CA ILE A 63 -11.36 -15.45 -0.63
C ILE A 63 -12.33 -16.54 -1.06
N ARG A 64 -13.33 -16.17 -1.86
CA ARG A 64 -14.33 -17.08 -2.43
C ARG A 64 -14.23 -17.02 -3.95
N ARG A 65 -14.64 -18.06 -4.63
CA ARG A 65 -14.84 -18.01 -6.08
C ARG A 65 -16.22 -17.43 -6.39
N GLY A 66 -16.25 -16.37 -7.19
CA GLY A 66 -17.47 -15.80 -7.75
C GLY A 66 -18.13 -16.75 -8.76
N ARG A 67 -19.33 -16.41 -9.24
CA ARG A 67 -20.02 -17.17 -10.29
C ARG A 67 -19.26 -17.19 -11.62
N ASP A 68 -18.47 -16.16 -11.86
CA ASP A 68 -17.55 -15.99 -13.01
C ASP A 68 -16.20 -16.69 -12.82
N GLY A 69 -16.01 -17.44 -11.71
CA GLY A 69 -14.78 -18.12 -11.37
C GLY A 69 -13.68 -17.19 -10.81
N LEU A 70 -13.90 -15.88 -10.77
CA LEU A 70 -12.95 -14.91 -10.27
C LEU A 70 -12.91 -14.85 -8.74
N PRO A 71 -11.77 -14.47 -8.13
CA PRO A 71 -11.66 -14.35 -6.68
C PRO A 71 -12.49 -13.14 -6.18
N VAL A 72 -13.37 -13.40 -5.21
CA VAL A 72 -14.16 -12.40 -4.51
C VAL A 72 -13.72 -12.33 -3.06
N HIS A 73 -13.42 -11.12 -2.58
CA HIS A 73 -12.96 -10.86 -1.23
C HIS A 73 -14.10 -10.43 -0.31
N ARG A 74 -14.18 -11.08 0.84
CA ARG A 74 -15.05 -10.66 1.94
C ARG A 74 -14.21 -10.35 3.17
N PHE A 75 -14.37 -9.17 3.72
CA PHE A 75 -13.72 -8.77 4.96
C PHE A 75 -14.70 -8.81 6.13
N SER A 76 -14.21 -9.24 7.30
CA SER A 76 -14.95 -9.25 8.55
C SER A 76 -14.09 -8.68 9.67
N TRP A 77 -14.70 -7.88 10.50
CA TRP A 77 -14.13 -7.28 11.71
C TRP A 77 -14.66 -7.91 12.98
N SER A 78 -15.37 -9.03 12.87
CA SER A 78 -15.85 -9.83 13.99
C SER A 78 -15.26 -11.24 13.96
N CYS A 79 -15.05 -11.79 15.15
CA CYS A 79 -14.60 -13.18 15.30
C CYS A 79 -15.68 -14.14 14.83
N ARG A 80 -15.33 -15.11 13.99
CA ARG A 80 -16.29 -16.10 13.49
C ARG A 80 -16.72 -17.11 14.54
N ARG A 81 -15.89 -17.32 15.57
CA ARG A 81 -16.16 -18.29 16.63
C ARG A 81 -17.09 -17.72 17.70
N CYS A 82 -16.83 -16.51 18.19
CA CYS A 82 -17.57 -15.92 19.32
C CYS A 82 -18.38 -14.67 18.95
N GLY A 83 -18.30 -14.17 17.72
CA GLY A 83 -19.04 -12.98 17.26
C GLY A 83 -18.48 -11.63 17.74
N HIS A 84 -17.54 -11.61 18.70
CA HIS A 84 -16.99 -10.36 19.23
C HIS A 84 -16.25 -9.56 18.16
N TRP A 85 -16.32 -8.23 18.26
CA TRP A 85 -15.54 -7.33 17.43
C TRP A 85 -14.05 -7.52 17.68
N LEU A 86 -13.31 -7.65 16.59
CA LEU A 86 -11.86 -7.74 16.60
C LEU A 86 -11.24 -6.35 16.80
N PRO A 87 -10.03 -6.29 17.37
CA PRO A 87 -9.34 -5.02 17.55
C PRO A 87 -9.22 -4.23 16.25
N GLY A 88 -9.57 -2.95 16.32
CA GLY A 88 -9.51 -2.01 15.20
C GLY A 88 -8.26 -1.11 15.24
N PHE A 89 -8.04 -0.38 14.16
CA PHE A 89 -6.96 0.59 14.05
C PHE A 89 -7.09 1.71 15.10
N LYS A 90 -5.97 2.07 15.70
CA LYS A 90 -5.82 3.28 16.55
C LYS A 90 -4.60 4.08 16.07
N PRO A 91 -4.73 5.41 15.86
CA PRO A 91 -3.61 6.26 15.45
C PRO A 91 -2.56 6.38 16.56
N VAL A 92 -1.36 6.79 16.22
CA VAL A 92 -0.32 7.14 17.18
C VAL A 92 -0.75 8.34 18.03
N VAL A 93 -0.24 8.39 19.26
CA VAL A 93 -0.56 9.46 20.22
C VAL A 93 0.34 10.68 20.01
N ALA A 94 -0.09 11.86 20.51
CA ALA A 94 0.65 13.11 20.35
C ALA A 94 2.11 13.02 20.82
N LYS A 95 2.37 12.41 21.96
CA LYS A 95 3.74 12.21 22.49
C LYS A 95 4.63 11.44 21.50
N SER A 96 4.08 10.45 20.78
CA SER A 96 4.85 9.73 19.74
C SER A 96 5.13 10.62 18.54
N VAL A 97 4.19 11.50 18.17
CA VAL A 97 4.38 12.46 17.08
C VAL A 97 5.53 13.41 17.40
N GLU A 98 5.54 14.01 18.58
CA GLU A 98 6.59 14.93 19.04
C GLU A 98 7.99 14.28 18.96
N TRP A 99 8.09 13.00 19.34
CA TRP A 99 9.34 12.26 19.27
C TRP A 99 9.75 11.89 17.84
N ILE A 100 8.78 11.64 16.93
CA ILE A 100 9.03 11.21 15.54
C ILE A 100 9.35 12.41 14.64
N LEU A 101 8.66 13.54 14.81
CA LEU A 101 8.76 14.70 13.92
C LEU A 101 10.22 15.09 13.58
N PRO A 102 11.15 15.23 14.56
CA PRO A 102 12.53 15.61 14.25
C PRO A 102 13.31 14.56 13.44
N LYS A 103 12.76 13.34 13.32
CA LYS A 103 13.39 12.19 12.64
C LYS A 103 12.83 11.93 11.25
N LEU A 104 11.89 12.73 10.80
CA LEU A 104 11.32 12.66 9.45
C LEU A 104 12.18 13.40 8.42
N ASP A 105 13.16 14.15 8.88
CA ASP A 105 14.12 14.85 8.01
C ASP A 105 14.86 13.85 7.10
N GLY A 106 15.03 14.23 5.84
CA GLY A 106 15.62 13.38 4.80
C GLY A 106 14.73 12.24 4.28
N ALA A 107 13.49 12.11 4.75
CA ALA A 107 12.54 11.15 4.20
C ALA A 107 12.19 11.53 2.75
N SER A 108 12.39 10.60 1.81
CA SER A 108 12.01 10.83 0.41
C SER A 108 10.50 10.72 0.19
N VAL A 109 9.79 9.91 0.98
CA VAL A 109 8.36 9.66 0.86
C VAL A 109 7.70 9.60 2.23
N PHE A 110 6.57 10.27 2.36
CA PHE A 110 5.62 10.05 3.44
C PHE A 110 4.33 9.45 2.87
N PHE A 111 4.03 8.21 3.24
CA PHE A 111 2.87 7.47 2.76
C PHE A 111 1.80 7.36 3.85
N MET A 112 0.55 7.70 3.54
CA MET A 112 -0.58 7.55 4.44
C MET A 112 -1.78 6.90 3.77
N ASP A 113 -2.42 5.94 4.47
CA ASP A 113 -3.62 5.25 4.02
C ASP A 113 -4.84 5.51 4.92
N ARG A 114 -4.59 6.05 6.11
CA ARG A 114 -5.61 6.42 7.10
C ARG A 114 -5.34 7.78 7.66
N LEU A 115 -6.39 8.58 7.78
CA LEU A 115 -6.28 9.93 8.28
C LEU A 115 -6.48 9.98 9.80
N SER A 116 -5.66 10.79 10.42
CA SER A 116 -5.74 11.19 11.82
C SER A 116 -5.02 12.52 11.98
N ARG A 117 -5.24 13.23 13.07
CA ARG A 117 -4.49 14.46 13.34
C ARG A 117 -2.98 14.20 13.35
N ALA A 118 -2.55 13.10 13.94
CA ALA A 118 -1.15 12.69 13.96
C ALA A 118 -0.58 12.48 12.54
N ALA A 119 -1.31 11.77 11.68
CA ALA A 119 -0.88 11.53 10.30
C ALA A 119 -0.76 12.85 9.52
N LEU A 120 -1.72 13.77 9.68
CA LEU A 120 -1.69 15.07 9.00
C LEU A 120 -0.54 15.95 9.48
N ASN A 121 -0.29 16.02 10.78
CA ASN A 121 0.83 16.80 11.32
C ASN A 121 2.18 16.29 10.78
N MET A 122 2.37 14.97 10.78
CA MET A 122 3.60 14.36 10.26
C MET A 122 3.71 14.51 8.74
N SER A 123 2.60 14.40 7.99
CA SER A 123 2.63 14.60 6.54
C SER A 123 2.97 16.02 6.14
N ALA A 124 2.45 17.02 6.88
CA ALA A 124 2.79 18.43 6.66
C ALA A 124 4.29 18.67 6.91
N ALA A 125 4.81 18.23 8.06
CA ALA A 125 6.23 18.36 8.37
C ALA A 125 7.13 17.65 7.35
N SER A 126 6.71 16.46 6.87
CA SER A 126 7.45 15.74 5.82
C SER A 126 7.41 16.50 4.48
N ALA A 127 6.28 17.10 4.13
CA ALA A 127 6.17 17.94 2.93
C ALA A 127 7.10 19.15 3.00
N ASP A 128 7.13 19.82 4.16
CA ASP A 128 8.03 20.96 4.41
C ASP A 128 9.51 20.56 4.33
N GLY A 129 9.84 19.30 4.72
CA GLY A 129 11.16 18.70 4.56
C GLY A 129 11.46 18.15 3.16
N GLY A 130 10.59 18.35 2.19
CA GLY A 130 10.81 17.97 0.79
C GLY A 130 10.41 16.53 0.44
N ALA A 131 9.76 15.78 1.35
CA ALA A 131 9.24 14.46 1.05
C ALA A 131 8.07 14.50 0.05
N LEU A 132 7.98 13.50 -0.81
CA LEU A 132 6.78 13.27 -1.63
C LEU A 132 5.68 12.69 -0.73
N VAL A 133 4.66 13.47 -0.43
CA VAL A 133 3.51 13.02 0.36
C VAL A 133 2.52 12.29 -0.53
N VAL A 134 2.24 11.03 -0.18
CA VAL A 134 1.36 10.14 -0.92
C VAL A 134 0.15 9.74 -0.07
N PHE A 135 -1.04 9.97 -0.57
CA PHE A 135 -2.28 9.57 0.08
C PHE A 135 -3.02 8.53 -0.76
N GLU A 136 -3.20 7.35 -0.17
CA GLU A 136 -4.00 6.27 -0.75
C GLU A 136 -5.03 5.78 0.27
N PRO A 137 -6.28 6.30 0.27
CA PRO A 137 -7.26 5.99 1.29
C PRO A 137 -7.62 4.50 1.30
N SER A 138 -7.52 3.88 2.47
CA SER A 138 -7.95 2.50 2.70
C SER A 138 -9.36 2.41 3.28
N VAL A 139 -9.85 3.50 3.90
CA VAL A 139 -11.19 3.64 4.49
C VAL A 139 -11.72 5.05 4.23
N ARG A 140 -13.03 5.22 4.31
CA ARG A 140 -13.64 6.55 4.30
C ARG A 140 -13.23 7.32 5.54
N SER A 141 -12.93 8.59 5.38
CA SER A 141 -12.45 9.47 6.43
C SER A 141 -13.42 10.61 6.67
N ASP A 142 -13.30 11.25 7.83
CA ASP A 142 -13.98 12.52 8.13
C ASP A 142 -13.67 13.56 7.05
N GLY A 143 -14.68 14.31 6.63
CA GLY A 143 -14.57 15.27 5.53
C GLY A 143 -13.56 16.40 5.79
N ARG A 144 -13.37 16.82 7.06
CA ARG A 144 -12.39 17.86 7.41
C ARG A 144 -10.98 17.31 7.28
N LEU A 145 -10.71 16.13 7.82
CA LEU A 145 -9.40 15.47 7.70
C LEU A 145 -9.07 15.17 6.22
N LEU A 146 -10.07 14.76 5.44
CA LEU A 146 -9.90 14.53 4.01
C LEU A 146 -9.51 15.81 3.29
N THR A 147 -10.20 16.92 3.53
CA THR A 147 -9.88 18.21 2.94
C THR A 147 -8.46 18.68 3.26
N GLU A 148 -8.03 18.50 4.50
CA GLU A 148 -6.65 18.82 4.92
C GLU A 148 -5.63 17.89 4.23
N ALA A 149 -5.89 16.59 4.19
CA ALA A 149 -5.02 15.63 3.52
C ALA A 149 -4.81 15.98 2.04
N LEU A 150 -5.87 16.36 1.34
CA LEU A 150 -5.82 16.74 -0.07
C LEU A 150 -5.07 18.06 -0.32
N ARG A 151 -4.94 18.92 0.68
CA ARG A 151 -4.11 20.14 0.59
C ARG A 151 -2.62 19.85 0.73
N ILE A 152 -2.25 18.73 1.36
CA ILE A 152 -0.86 18.36 1.65
C ILE A 152 -0.35 17.32 0.65
N ALA A 153 -1.21 16.40 0.20
CA ALA A 153 -0.80 15.27 -0.62
C ALA A 153 -0.38 15.68 -2.02
N HIS A 154 0.85 15.34 -2.39
CA HIS A 154 1.40 15.52 -3.73
C HIS A 154 0.90 14.45 -4.71
N VAL A 155 0.68 13.23 -4.22
CA VAL A 155 0.12 12.12 -5.00
C VAL A 155 -1.12 11.60 -4.29
N VAL A 156 -2.24 11.53 -5.02
CA VAL A 156 -3.47 10.91 -4.53
C VAL A 156 -3.81 9.73 -5.42
N LYS A 157 -3.86 8.53 -4.83
CA LYS A 157 -4.22 7.30 -5.53
C LYS A 157 -5.44 6.65 -4.88
N TYR A 158 -6.40 6.20 -5.68
CA TYR A 158 -7.61 5.56 -5.20
C TYR A 158 -8.20 4.59 -6.25
N ALA A 159 -9.01 3.65 -5.76
CA ALA A 159 -9.78 2.78 -6.62
C ALA A 159 -11.14 3.41 -6.94
N GLU A 160 -11.50 3.47 -8.23
CA GLU A 160 -12.76 4.06 -8.69
C GLU A 160 -13.99 3.50 -7.96
N GLN A 161 -14.04 2.19 -7.82
CA GLN A 161 -15.17 1.50 -7.18
C GLN A 161 -15.32 1.80 -5.69
N ARG A 162 -14.24 2.19 -5.01
CA ARG A 162 -14.24 2.42 -3.55
C ARG A 162 -14.44 3.88 -3.17
N PHE A 163 -13.90 4.80 -3.97
CA PHE A 163 -13.83 6.23 -3.65
C PHE A 163 -14.17 7.10 -4.88
N PRO A 164 -15.37 6.94 -5.46
CA PRO A 164 -15.77 7.75 -6.62
C PRO A 164 -15.82 9.25 -6.31
N GLU A 165 -16.03 9.61 -5.03
CA GLU A 165 -16.05 11.00 -4.54
C GLU A 165 -14.71 11.72 -4.65
N LEU A 166 -13.61 10.99 -4.82
CA LEU A 166 -12.26 11.56 -5.02
C LEU A 166 -12.00 11.92 -6.49
N ALA A 167 -12.86 11.53 -7.40
CA ALA A 167 -12.71 11.94 -8.80
C ALA A 167 -12.68 13.47 -8.91
N GLY A 168 -11.60 14.00 -9.49
CA GLY A 168 -11.44 15.44 -9.63
C GLY A 168 -10.70 16.16 -8.49
N VAL A 169 -10.03 15.43 -7.62
CA VAL A 169 -9.23 16.00 -6.51
C VAL A 169 -8.29 17.11 -6.99
N MET A 170 -7.63 16.92 -8.11
CA MET A 170 -6.69 17.91 -8.67
C MET A 170 -7.34 19.27 -9.02
N ALA A 171 -8.63 19.26 -9.35
CA ALA A 171 -9.36 20.49 -9.64
C ALA A 171 -9.72 21.30 -8.38
N LYS A 172 -9.59 20.71 -7.19
CA LYS A 172 -9.96 21.34 -5.90
C LYS A 172 -8.83 22.17 -5.28
N GLY A 173 -7.81 22.57 -6.06
CA GLY A 173 -6.76 23.49 -5.64
C GLY A 173 -5.75 22.92 -4.64
N ALA A 174 -5.61 21.61 -4.59
CA ALA A 174 -4.68 20.90 -3.73
C ALA A 174 -3.22 21.03 -4.21
N ALA A 175 -2.27 20.69 -3.34
CA ALA A 175 -0.86 20.51 -3.69
C ALA A 175 -0.64 19.30 -4.64
N THR A 176 -1.70 18.67 -5.09
CA THR A 176 -1.68 17.42 -5.85
C THR A 176 -1.02 17.60 -7.21
N LEU A 177 0.12 16.96 -7.38
CA LEU A 177 0.89 16.89 -8.62
C LEU A 177 0.46 15.73 -9.50
N LEU A 178 -0.05 14.65 -8.89
CA LEU A 178 -0.47 13.43 -9.57
C LEU A 178 -1.73 12.85 -8.93
N GLU A 179 -2.72 12.59 -9.75
CA GLU A 179 -3.93 11.85 -9.39
C GLU A 179 -3.97 10.54 -10.17
N ILE A 180 -4.10 9.42 -9.47
CA ILE A 180 -4.15 8.07 -10.03
C ILE A 180 -5.46 7.42 -9.63
N GLN A 181 -6.21 6.94 -10.60
CA GLN A 181 -7.41 6.17 -10.39
C GLN A 181 -7.21 4.76 -10.95
N THR A 182 -7.29 3.74 -10.10
CA THR A 182 -7.23 2.34 -10.53
C THR A 182 -8.61 1.86 -10.97
N LEU A 183 -8.65 1.13 -12.09
CA LEU A 183 -9.85 0.68 -12.79
C LEU A 183 -9.96 -0.86 -12.83
N GLY A 184 -9.28 -1.53 -11.91
CA GLY A 184 -9.25 -3.00 -11.84
C GLY A 184 -8.64 -3.64 -13.08
N ALA A 185 -9.37 -4.55 -13.72
CA ALA A 185 -8.90 -5.28 -14.90
C ALA A 185 -8.69 -4.42 -16.14
N THR A 186 -9.22 -3.20 -16.18
CA THR A 186 -9.01 -2.27 -17.31
C THR A 186 -7.75 -1.42 -17.15
N GLY A 187 -7.09 -1.46 -15.98
CA GLY A 187 -5.84 -0.77 -15.73
C GLY A 187 -5.96 0.41 -14.79
N LEU A 188 -5.42 1.55 -15.17
CA LEU A 188 -5.52 2.80 -14.41
C LEU A 188 -5.63 3.99 -15.37
N ARG A 189 -6.16 5.09 -14.86
CA ARG A 189 -6.00 6.39 -15.48
C ARG A 189 -5.34 7.35 -14.52
N PHE A 190 -4.64 8.31 -15.06
CA PHE A 190 -3.94 9.31 -14.27
C PHE A 190 -3.98 10.66 -14.96
N ARG A 191 -3.81 11.70 -14.19
CA ARG A 191 -3.54 13.06 -14.66
C ARG A 191 -2.56 13.74 -13.73
N HIS A 192 -1.82 14.70 -14.24
CA HIS A 192 -0.74 15.35 -13.53
C HIS A 192 -0.77 16.86 -13.67
N LYS A 193 -0.08 17.55 -12.76
CA LYS A 193 0.17 18.99 -12.77
C LYS A 193 1.68 19.24 -12.69
N LEU A 194 2.44 18.64 -13.63
CA LEU A 194 3.90 18.86 -13.76
C LEU A 194 4.23 20.06 -14.67
N GLY A 195 3.23 20.79 -15.14
CA GLY A 195 3.34 22.01 -15.93
C GLY A 195 2.39 23.08 -15.40
N ALA A 196 2.23 24.14 -16.18
CA ALA A 196 1.40 25.29 -15.78
C ALA A 196 -0.09 24.97 -15.58
N ARG A 197 -0.60 23.92 -16.24
CA ARG A 197 -2.00 23.49 -16.14
C ARG A 197 -2.08 21.99 -15.90
N PRO A 198 -3.15 21.50 -15.21
CA PRO A 198 -3.42 20.08 -15.10
C PRO A 198 -3.59 19.44 -16.49
N SER A 199 -3.04 18.24 -16.68
CA SER A 199 -3.27 17.44 -17.88
C SER A 199 -4.71 16.90 -17.92
N THR A 200 -5.16 16.48 -19.09
CA THR A 200 -6.31 15.60 -19.24
C THR A 200 -6.00 14.22 -18.69
N TRP A 201 -7.03 13.41 -18.47
CA TRP A 201 -6.86 12.01 -18.08
C TRP A 201 -6.15 11.22 -19.17
N GLN A 202 -5.12 10.50 -18.77
CA GLN A 202 -4.39 9.55 -19.60
C GLN A 202 -4.70 8.15 -19.09
N HIS A 203 -4.95 7.21 -19.98
CA HIS A 203 -5.25 5.83 -19.65
C HIS A 203 -4.05 4.92 -19.93
N LEU A 204 -3.71 4.10 -18.95
CA LEU A 204 -2.75 3.01 -19.09
C LEU A 204 -3.49 1.68 -18.93
N PRO A 205 -3.61 0.89 -20.01
CA PRO A 205 -4.30 -0.40 -19.94
C PRO A 205 -3.58 -1.35 -18.99
N ALA A 206 -4.32 -2.26 -18.38
CA ALA A 206 -3.75 -3.26 -17.49
C ALA A 206 -2.73 -4.15 -18.21
N ILE A 207 -1.74 -4.61 -17.48
CA ILE A 207 -0.85 -5.67 -17.95
C ILE A 207 -1.54 -7.01 -17.70
N ALA A 208 -1.58 -7.85 -18.71
CA ALA A 208 -2.22 -9.15 -18.61
C ALA A 208 -1.61 -9.99 -17.48
N VAL A 209 -2.45 -10.57 -16.66
CA VAL A 209 -2.07 -11.49 -15.59
C VAL A 209 -1.87 -12.89 -16.20
N PRO A 210 -0.70 -13.51 -16.12
CA PRO A 210 -0.44 -14.82 -16.73
C PRO A 210 -1.33 -15.95 -16.15
N ALA A 211 -1.53 -15.91 -14.83
CA ALA A 211 -2.41 -16.85 -14.11
C ALA A 211 -2.99 -16.14 -12.90
N LEU A 212 -4.29 -15.91 -12.88
CA LEU A 212 -4.95 -15.19 -11.80
C LEU A 212 -5.25 -16.13 -10.64
N ALA A 213 -4.57 -15.89 -9.50
CA ALA A 213 -4.82 -16.57 -8.24
C ALA A 213 -5.59 -15.68 -7.26
N ASP A 214 -5.17 -14.41 -7.11
CA ASP A 214 -5.75 -13.48 -6.14
C ASP A 214 -5.43 -12.03 -6.56
N THR A 215 -6.37 -11.11 -6.40
CA THR A 215 -6.17 -9.67 -6.68
C THR A 215 -5.81 -8.85 -5.44
N CYS A 216 -5.75 -9.49 -4.27
CA CYS A 216 -5.41 -8.83 -3.03
C CYS A 216 -3.99 -8.25 -3.08
N GLY A 217 -3.86 -6.97 -2.71
CA GLY A 217 -2.57 -6.29 -2.70
C GLY A 217 -2.07 -5.80 -4.06
N ALA A 218 -2.77 -6.07 -5.17
CA ALA A 218 -2.38 -5.55 -6.48
C ALA A 218 -2.23 -4.02 -6.49
N GLY A 219 -3.14 -3.30 -5.81
CA GLY A 219 -3.03 -1.86 -5.57
C GLY A 219 -1.76 -1.49 -4.80
N ASP A 220 -1.42 -2.23 -3.75
CA ASP A 220 -0.24 -1.98 -2.91
C ASP A 220 1.06 -2.20 -3.71
N TRP A 221 1.12 -3.25 -4.54
CA TRP A 221 2.24 -3.49 -5.46
C TRP A 221 2.36 -2.42 -6.54
N CYS A 222 1.23 -1.96 -7.08
CA CYS A 222 1.21 -0.84 -8.03
C CYS A 222 1.81 0.42 -7.40
N THR A 223 1.39 0.76 -6.19
CA THR A 223 1.91 1.91 -5.44
C THR A 223 3.40 1.78 -5.15
N ALA A 224 3.82 0.65 -4.58
CA ALA A 224 5.22 0.44 -4.24
C ALA A 224 6.13 0.46 -5.48
N GLY A 225 5.70 -0.16 -6.58
CA GLY A 225 6.45 -0.13 -7.84
C GLY A 225 6.56 1.27 -8.42
N PHE A 226 5.48 2.01 -8.44
CA PHE A 226 5.48 3.41 -8.85
C PHE A 226 6.45 4.25 -7.99
N LEU A 227 6.36 4.16 -6.67
CA LEU A 227 7.22 4.91 -5.75
C LEU A 227 8.69 4.52 -5.89
N ALA A 228 8.98 3.24 -6.07
CA ALA A 228 10.35 2.74 -6.25
C ALA A 228 11.06 3.38 -7.44
N MET A 229 10.32 3.75 -8.48
CA MET A 229 10.86 4.39 -9.67
C MET A 229 10.83 5.92 -9.60
N ALA A 230 9.76 6.51 -9.06
CA ALA A 230 9.48 7.94 -9.21
C ALA A 230 9.86 8.80 -8.00
N ALA A 231 10.05 8.22 -6.80
CA ALA A 231 10.02 9.00 -5.56
C ALA A 231 11.34 9.08 -4.78
N LYS A 232 12.45 8.58 -5.33
CA LYS A 232 13.76 8.50 -4.62
C LYS A 232 14.31 9.85 -4.17
N ARG A 233 13.97 10.92 -4.85
CA ARG A 233 14.49 12.28 -4.61
C ARG A 233 13.41 13.23 -4.09
N GLY A 234 12.43 12.72 -3.37
CA GLY A 234 11.36 13.52 -2.80
C GLY A 234 10.50 14.22 -3.85
N VAL A 235 9.83 15.30 -3.44
CA VAL A 235 8.90 16.05 -4.29
C VAL A 235 9.62 16.79 -5.42
N GLU A 236 10.79 17.36 -5.18
CA GLU A 236 11.57 18.07 -6.21
C GLU A 236 12.00 17.12 -7.33
N GLY A 237 12.61 15.99 -6.98
CA GLY A 237 12.99 14.99 -7.98
C GLY A 237 11.81 14.43 -8.75
N PHE A 238 10.66 14.30 -8.11
CA PHE A 238 9.42 13.90 -8.75
C PHE A 238 8.94 14.92 -9.80
N GLN A 239 8.98 16.21 -9.48
CA GLN A 239 8.62 17.28 -10.41
C GLN A 239 9.58 17.37 -11.60
N MET A 240 10.88 17.19 -11.35
CA MET A 240 11.92 17.27 -12.40
C MET A 240 11.92 16.06 -13.34
N ALA A 241 11.41 14.92 -12.93
CA ALA A 241 11.44 13.69 -13.73
C ALA A 241 10.62 13.76 -15.03
N GLY A 242 9.60 14.61 -15.07
CA GLY A 242 8.76 14.81 -16.24
C GLY A 242 7.73 13.70 -16.49
N VAL A 243 6.92 13.93 -17.51
CA VAL A 243 5.73 13.08 -17.80
C VAL A 243 6.11 11.70 -18.32
N GLU A 244 7.16 11.59 -19.12
CA GLU A 244 7.60 10.32 -19.68
C GLU A 244 8.08 9.36 -18.59
N ALA A 245 8.93 9.85 -17.68
CA ALA A 245 9.41 9.06 -16.54
C ALA A 245 8.25 8.64 -15.61
N LEU A 246 7.25 9.52 -15.46
CA LEU A 246 6.02 9.21 -14.74
C LEU A 246 5.26 8.04 -15.37
N GLY A 247 5.09 8.06 -16.70
CA GLY A 247 4.46 6.97 -17.45
C GLY A 247 5.19 5.64 -17.27
N VAL A 248 6.53 5.66 -17.35
CA VAL A 248 7.38 4.49 -17.10
C VAL A 248 7.20 3.95 -15.68
N ALA A 249 7.20 4.83 -14.67
CA ALA A 249 7.02 4.44 -13.27
C ALA A 249 5.65 3.81 -13.00
N LEU A 250 4.57 4.39 -13.56
CA LEU A 250 3.22 3.85 -13.46
C LEU A 250 3.11 2.48 -14.15
N ARG A 251 3.72 2.33 -15.33
CA ARG A 251 3.77 1.04 -16.05
C ARG A 251 4.53 -0.02 -15.24
N TYR A 252 5.63 0.33 -14.59
CA TYR A 252 6.34 -0.57 -13.70
C TYR A 252 5.48 -0.98 -12.51
N GLY A 253 4.76 -0.04 -11.90
CA GLY A 253 3.78 -0.35 -10.85
C GLY A 253 2.72 -1.35 -11.31
N GLN A 254 2.16 -1.18 -12.52
CA GLN A 254 1.21 -2.14 -13.10
C GLN A 254 1.84 -3.51 -13.38
N THR A 255 3.12 -3.56 -13.77
CA THR A 255 3.84 -4.82 -13.95
C THR A 255 3.92 -5.60 -12.65
N LEU A 256 4.28 -4.93 -11.55
CA LEU A 256 4.33 -5.55 -10.22
C LEU A 256 2.94 -5.99 -9.75
N ALA A 257 1.91 -5.19 -10.00
CA ALA A 257 0.53 -5.53 -9.69
C ALA A 257 0.07 -6.79 -10.45
N SER A 258 0.34 -6.86 -11.76
CA SER A 258 0.04 -8.04 -12.56
C SER A 258 0.77 -9.29 -12.06
N TRP A 259 2.06 -9.17 -11.76
CA TRP A 259 2.83 -10.27 -11.17
C TRP A 259 2.25 -10.76 -9.86
N SER A 260 1.88 -9.85 -8.97
CA SER A 260 1.34 -10.18 -7.64
C SER A 260 0.03 -10.96 -7.71
N CYS A 261 -0.80 -10.70 -8.72
CA CYS A 261 -2.06 -11.41 -8.94
C CYS A 261 -1.90 -12.92 -9.23
N GLY A 262 -0.70 -13.37 -9.56
CA GLY A 262 -0.39 -14.79 -9.72
C GLY A 262 -0.24 -15.57 -8.42
N PHE A 263 -0.36 -14.92 -7.26
CA PHE A 263 -0.13 -15.52 -5.95
C PHE A 263 -1.28 -15.21 -4.98
N GLU A 264 -1.60 -16.14 -4.09
CA GLU A 264 -2.60 -15.88 -3.06
C GLU A 264 -2.08 -14.93 -1.97
N GLY A 265 -2.92 -13.96 -1.56
CA GLY A 265 -2.66 -12.96 -0.54
C GLY A 265 -1.77 -11.82 -1.02
N ALA A 266 -1.92 -10.68 -0.39
CA ALA A 266 -1.36 -9.40 -0.83
C ALA A 266 0.15 -9.41 -1.11
N ARG A 267 0.92 -10.28 -0.47
CA ARG A 267 2.36 -10.40 -0.62
C ARG A 267 2.81 -11.84 -0.87
N GLY A 268 1.89 -12.69 -1.38
CA GLY A 268 2.14 -14.12 -1.57
C GLY A 268 3.40 -14.42 -2.38
N GLY A 269 3.64 -13.67 -3.43
CA GLY A 269 4.83 -13.83 -4.27
C GLY A 269 6.16 -13.62 -3.54
N MET A 270 6.22 -12.72 -2.55
CA MET A 270 7.44 -12.52 -1.75
C MET A 270 7.86 -13.78 -0.96
N TYR A 271 6.92 -14.65 -0.62
CA TYR A 271 7.20 -15.89 0.11
C TYR A 271 7.37 -17.10 -0.81
N ALA A 272 6.84 -17.01 -2.02
CA ALA A 272 6.74 -18.14 -2.94
C ALA A 272 7.93 -18.24 -3.90
N VAL A 273 8.59 -17.11 -4.24
CA VAL A 273 9.68 -17.09 -5.22
C VAL A 273 10.93 -16.42 -4.68
N GLU A 274 12.08 -16.89 -5.15
CA GLU A 274 13.37 -16.28 -4.88
C GLU A 274 13.51 -14.92 -5.60
N ARG A 275 14.36 -14.05 -5.08
CA ARG A 275 14.58 -12.71 -5.62
C ARG A 275 15.04 -12.70 -7.08
N SER A 276 15.90 -13.62 -7.45
CA SER A 276 16.40 -13.78 -8.82
C SER A 276 15.28 -14.14 -9.79
N VAL A 277 14.39 -15.06 -9.38
CA VAL A 277 13.21 -15.47 -10.15
C VAL A 277 12.23 -14.31 -10.28
N PHE A 278 11.96 -13.59 -9.20
CA PHE A 278 11.15 -12.36 -9.23
C PHE A 278 11.69 -11.38 -10.29
N ASN A 279 12.98 -11.05 -10.25
CA ASN A 279 13.58 -10.10 -11.17
C ASN A 279 13.46 -10.56 -12.65
N ALA A 280 13.66 -11.86 -12.91
CA ALA A 280 13.51 -12.43 -14.24
C ALA A 280 12.06 -12.37 -14.74
N GLN A 281 11.09 -12.68 -13.88
CA GLN A 281 9.67 -12.62 -14.19
C GLN A 281 9.20 -11.17 -14.46
N ILE A 282 9.63 -10.20 -13.64
CA ILE A 282 9.30 -8.79 -13.86
C ILE A 282 9.89 -8.29 -15.17
N LYS A 283 11.13 -8.62 -15.48
CA LYS A 283 11.77 -8.27 -16.77
C LYS A 283 11.00 -8.86 -17.97
N SER A 284 10.55 -10.10 -17.86
CA SER A 284 9.74 -10.76 -18.89
C SER A 284 8.40 -10.08 -19.10
N LEU A 285 7.67 -9.76 -18.02
CA LEU A 285 6.38 -9.06 -18.07
C LEU A 285 6.54 -7.64 -18.65
N SER A 286 7.57 -6.91 -18.25
CA SER A 286 7.85 -5.55 -18.76
C SER A 286 8.17 -5.53 -20.25
N SER A 287 8.79 -6.57 -20.79
CA SER A 287 9.15 -6.65 -22.21
C SER A 287 8.02 -7.15 -23.13
N GLY A 288 6.84 -7.44 -22.56
CA GLY A 288 5.70 -7.99 -23.30
C GLY A 288 5.95 -9.39 -23.90
N ARG A 289 7.07 -10.03 -23.56
CA ARG A 289 7.39 -11.40 -24.00
C ARG A 289 6.50 -12.36 -23.23
N ARG A 290 5.37 -12.72 -23.83
CA ARG A 290 4.48 -13.78 -23.35
C ARG A 290 5.20 -15.13 -23.46
N ARG A 291 5.99 -15.51 -22.50
CA ARG A 291 6.15 -16.92 -22.20
C ARG A 291 5.11 -17.27 -21.15
N ALA A 292 4.25 -18.21 -21.47
CA ALA A 292 3.46 -18.96 -20.50
C ALA A 292 4.46 -19.72 -19.59
N GLN A 293 5.14 -19.02 -18.72
CA GLN A 293 5.85 -19.62 -17.62
C GLN A 293 4.74 -19.96 -16.63
N SER A 294 4.41 -21.24 -16.56
CA SER A 294 3.74 -21.78 -15.38
C SER A 294 4.53 -21.25 -14.18
N PHE A 295 3.88 -20.42 -13.35
CA PHE A 295 4.47 -20.09 -12.06
C PHE A 295 4.50 -21.42 -11.28
N GLU A 296 5.65 -22.08 -11.28
CA GLU A 296 5.84 -23.21 -10.37
C GLU A 296 5.73 -22.66 -8.95
N HIS A 297 4.56 -22.83 -8.38
CA HIS A 297 4.31 -22.49 -7.00
C HIS A 297 5.02 -23.49 -6.14
N ARG A 298 6.06 -23.09 -5.43
CA ARG A 298 6.43 -23.84 -4.23
C ARG A 298 5.20 -23.83 -3.32
N PRO A 299 4.70 -25.01 -2.92
CA PRO A 299 3.58 -25.04 -1.99
C PRO A 299 3.98 -24.22 -0.77
N ARG A 300 3.12 -23.26 -0.39
CA ARG A 300 3.35 -22.51 0.86
C ARG A 300 3.62 -23.51 1.95
N PRO A 301 4.66 -23.33 2.77
CA PRO A 301 4.67 -23.99 4.05
C PRO A 301 3.32 -23.61 4.69
N ARG A 302 2.46 -24.61 4.92
CA ARG A 302 1.24 -24.41 5.70
C ARG A 302 1.72 -23.86 7.04
N ILE A 303 1.66 -22.54 7.18
CA ILE A 303 1.82 -21.95 8.51
C ILE A 303 0.70 -22.60 9.28
N PRO A 304 1.01 -23.37 10.33
CA PRO A 304 -0.04 -23.94 11.16
C PRO A 304 -0.96 -22.76 11.46
N THR A 305 -2.23 -22.90 11.16
CA THR A 305 -3.28 -22.00 11.62
C THR A 305 -3.36 -22.20 13.14
N ALA A 306 -2.27 -21.88 13.83
CA ALA A 306 -2.38 -21.46 15.22
C ALA A 306 -3.36 -20.32 15.14
N ALA A 307 -4.60 -20.61 15.48
CA ALA A 307 -5.67 -19.66 15.52
C ALA A 307 -5.08 -18.40 16.11
N VAL A 308 -5.06 -17.29 15.33
CA VAL A 308 -4.78 -15.99 15.95
C VAL A 308 -5.90 -15.88 16.96
N PRO A 309 -5.64 -16.08 18.24
CA PRO A 309 -6.72 -16.18 19.19
C PRO A 309 -7.39 -14.81 19.18
N CYS A 310 -8.68 -14.80 18.89
CA CYS A 310 -9.51 -13.65 19.16
C CYS A 310 -9.27 -13.32 20.65
N PRO A 311 -8.93 -12.06 21.01
CA PRO A 311 -8.69 -11.70 22.41
C PRO A 311 -9.86 -12.01 23.36
N ALA A 312 -11.06 -12.17 22.79
CA ALA A 312 -12.27 -12.49 23.53
C ALA A 312 -12.65 -13.98 23.51
N CYS A 313 -11.93 -14.83 22.75
CA CYS A 313 -12.17 -16.27 22.79
C CYS A 313 -11.39 -16.89 23.96
N PRO A 314 -12.01 -17.74 24.78
CA PRO A 314 -11.25 -18.58 25.68
C PRO A 314 -10.30 -19.48 24.89
N LEU A 315 -9.10 -19.67 25.40
CA LEU A 315 -8.06 -20.57 24.84
C LEU A 315 -8.58 -21.99 24.75
#